data_82b195bdd1c73e25c1b71dedc3b3381a
#
_entry.id   82b195bdd1c73e25c1b71dedc3b3381a
#
_cell.length_a   1.000
_cell.length_b   1.000
_cell.length_c   1.000
_cell.angle_alpha   90.00
_cell.angle_beta   90.00
_cell.angle_gamma   90.00
#
_symmetry.space_group_name_H-M   'P 1'
#
loop_
_entity.id
_entity.type
_entity.pdbx_description
1 polymer ?
#
loop_
_entity_poly.entity_id
_entity_poly.type
_entity_poly.pdbx_seq_one_letter_code
_entity_poly.pdbx_strand_id
1 'polypeptide(L)'
;SFLITLTEDEETKDILRSVSSGYLINEDYKRVVLERGQLPTSDSKKVAFVTALLFAIDTGRLDLSDLLKKLFPQLDTADGYSEFTKTFLRPYAESFVNLAIGEPIPDIKEPKTPILDKMESDVTAAVNEIIANVASSYQSEEIKANVKFAGNGLIYALTFKDSFLTEIAYNGLMVTLRLYGVKTEAENLLTSTLRLYGVI
;
A
#
# COMPACT_ATOMS: atom_id res chain seq x y z
N SER A 1 0.68 7.07 -15.40
CA SER A 1 0.81 6.42 -14.09
C SER A 1 1.50 5.07 -14.27
N PHE A 2 2.54 4.83 -13.50
CA PHE A 2 3.30 3.57 -13.49
C PHE A 2 2.39 2.35 -13.29
N LEU A 3 1.38 2.50 -12.45
CA LEU A 3 0.45 1.42 -12.14
C LEU A 3 -0.52 1.09 -13.27
N ILE A 4 -0.97 2.10 -14.02
CA ILE A 4 -1.80 1.85 -15.20
C ILE A 4 -1.01 0.93 -16.13
N THR A 5 0.25 1.23 -16.38
CA THR A 5 1.11 0.40 -17.23
C THR A 5 1.27 -1.03 -16.70
N LEU A 6 1.42 -1.21 -15.37
CA LEU A 6 1.53 -2.55 -14.75
C LEU A 6 0.23 -3.34 -14.77
N THR A 7 -0.92 -2.67 -14.85
CA THR A 7 -2.23 -3.34 -14.85
C THR A 7 -2.85 -3.52 -16.23
N GLU A 8 -2.21 -2.98 -17.28
CA GLU A 8 -2.61 -3.21 -18.68
C GLU A 8 -2.22 -4.60 -19.17
N ASP A 9 -1.17 -5.21 -18.59
CA ASP A 9 -0.74 -6.57 -18.90
C ASP A 9 -1.37 -7.55 -17.91
N GLU A 10 -2.17 -8.50 -18.41
CA GLU A 10 -2.91 -9.45 -17.56
C GLU A 10 -1.97 -10.36 -16.76
N GLU A 11 -0.84 -10.80 -17.31
CA GLU A 11 0.13 -11.63 -16.60
C GLU A 11 0.76 -10.88 -15.42
N THR A 12 1.18 -9.64 -15.65
CA THR A 12 1.67 -8.74 -14.61
C THR A 12 0.64 -8.51 -13.51
N LYS A 13 -0.62 -8.28 -13.90
CA LYS A 13 -1.74 -8.07 -12.99
C LYS A 13 -2.01 -9.31 -12.14
N ASP A 14 -1.95 -10.49 -12.71
CA ASP A 14 -2.15 -11.75 -12.00
C ASP A 14 -1.03 -12.03 -10.99
N ILE A 15 0.24 -11.75 -11.35
CA ILE A 15 1.37 -11.81 -10.42
C ILE A 15 1.13 -10.85 -9.24
N LEU A 16 0.83 -9.58 -9.52
CA LEU A 16 0.59 -8.59 -8.47
C LEU A 16 -0.59 -8.98 -7.57
N ARG A 17 -1.68 -9.49 -8.15
CA ARG A 17 -2.84 -9.97 -7.40
C ARG A 17 -2.47 -11.14 -6.49
N SER A 18 -1.69 -12.10 -6.99
CA SER A 18 -1.29 -13.28 -6.22
C SER A 18 -0.42 -12.93 -5.01
N VAL A 19 0.52 -12.00 -5.16
CA VAL A 19 1.45 -11.62 -4.08
C VAL A 19 0.84 -10.63 -3.09
N SER A 20 -0.11 -9.80 -3.52
CA SER A 20 -0.77 -8.81 -2.67
C SER A 20 -1.92 -9.41 -1.86
N SER A 21 -2.48 -10.54 -2.31
CA SER A 21 -3.61 -11.18 -1.62
C SER A 21 -3.23 -11.65 -0.21
N GLY A 22 -3.83 -11.02 0.80
CA GLY A 22 -3.58 -11.31 2.22
C GLY A 22 -2.26 -10.75 2.76
N TYR A 23 -1.53 -9.94 1.98
CA TYR A 23 -0.31 -9.30 2.46
C TYR A 23 -0.62 -8.11 3.38
N LEU A 24 -0.07 -8.15 4.60
CA LEU A 24 -0.20 -7.09 5.60
C LEU A 24 1.12 -6.32 5.71
N ILE A 25 1.14 -5.10 5.21
CA ILE A 25 2.33 -4.25 5.11
C ILE A 25 2.90 -3.79 6.46
N ASN A 26 2.11 -3.82 7.54
CA ASN A 26 2.45 -3.14 8.80
C ASN A 26 3.78 -3.54 9.43
N GLU A 27 4.07 -4.84 9.50
CA GLU A 27 5.31 -5.33 10.10
C GLU A 27 6.53 -5.01 9.23
N ASP A 28 6.40 -5.24 7.92
CA ASP A 28 7.46 -4.95 6.97
C ASP A 28 7.72 -3.45 6.86
N TYR A 29 6.67 -2.62 6.91
CA TYR A 29 6.83 -1.16 6.94
C TYR A 29 7.59 -0.69 8.18
N LYS A 30 7.23 -1.20 9.35
CA LYS A 30 7.94 -0.89 10.59
C LYS A 30 9.41 -1.24 10.47
N ARG A 31 9.70 -2.48 10.09
CA ARG A 31 11.08 -2.98 9.97
C ARG A 31 11.89 -2.23 8.91
N VAL A 32 11.34 -2.08 7.70
CA VAL A 32 12.09 -1.54 6.55
C VAL A 32 12.19 -0.02 6.60
N VAL A 33 11.09 0.68 6.87
CA VAL A 33 11.07 2.15 6.79
C VAL A 33 11.42 2.82 8.12
N LEU A 34 10.84 2.37 9.24
CA LEU A 34 11.06 3.02 10.53
C LEU A 34 12.36 2.56 11.20
N GLU A 35 12.68 1.27 11.12
CA GLU A 35 13.89 0.68 11.71
C GLU A 35 15.04 0.59 10.71
N ARG A 36 14.84 0.99 9.45
CA ARG A 36 15.82 0.96 8.35
C ARG A 36 16.44 -0.41 8.15
N GLY A 37 15.61 -1.43 8.30
CA GLY A 37 15.99 -2.81 8.08
C GLY A 37 16.00 -3.20 6.60
N GLN A 38 16.34 -4.46 6.35
CA GLN A 38 16.37 -5.00 4.99
C GLN A 38 14.96 -5.27 4.47
N LEU A 39 14.82 -5.26 3.14
CA LEU A 39 13.61 -5.71 2.46
C LEU A 39 13.22 -7.14 2.87
N PRO A 40 11.95 -7.53 2.73
CA PRO A 40 11.54 -8.92 2.90
C PRO A 40 12.40 -9.86 2.06
N THR A 41 12.74 -11.03 2.60
CA THR A 41 13.58 -12.03 1.90
C THR A 41 12.80 -12.80 0.83
N SER A 42 11.49 -13.00 1.03
CA SER A 42 10.62 -13.67 0.06
C SER A 42 10.33 -12.75 -1.11
N ASP A 43 10.46 -13.24 -2.34
CA ASP A 43 10.17 -12.48 -3.56
C ASP A 43 8.73 -11.98 -3.59
N SER A 44 7.76 -12.80 -3.20
CA SER A 44 6.35 -12.40 -3.11
C SER A 44 6.12 -11.23 -2.15
N LYS A 45 6.67 -11.30 -0.93
CA LYS A 45 6.55 -10.21 0.06
C LYS A 45 7.28 -8.94 -0.38
N LYS A 46 8.45 -9.11 -1.02
CA LYS A 46 9.23 -7.99 -1.54
C LYS A 46 8.46 -7.26 -2.63
N VAL A 47 7.90 -8.00 -3.58
CA VAL A 47 7.07 -7.44 -4.65
C VAL A 47 5.83 -6.76 -4.06
N ALA A 48 5.09 -7.41 -3.16
CA ALA A 48 3.92 -6.83 -2.52
C ALA A 48 4.26 -5.52 -1.77
N PHE A 49 5.34 -5.52 -0.98
CA PHE A 49 5.78 -4.37 -0.20
C PHE A 49 6.16 -3.17 -1.09
N VAL A 50 7.03 -3.39 -2.07
CA VAL A 50 7.51 -2.30 -2.93
C VAL A 50 6.39 -1.81 -3.86
N THR A 51 5.52 -2.69 -4.36
CA THR A 51 4.33 -2.28 -5.12
C THR A 51 3.44 -1.34 -4.29
N ALA A 52 3.18 -1.65 -3.03
CA ALA A 52 2.38 -0.78 -2.16
C ALA A 52 3.04 0.59 -1.94
N LEU A 53 4.38 0.64 -1.77
CA LEU A 53 5.11 1.92 -1.69
C LEU A 53 5.01 2.72 -3.00
N LEU A 54 5.27 2.08 -4.14
CA LEU A 54 5.20 2.73 -5.46
C LEU A 54 3.79 3.24 -5.75
N PHE A 55 2.78 2.46 -5.36
CA PHE A 55 1.39 2.90 -5.46
C PHE A 55 1.11 4.16 -4.63
N ALA A 56 1.58 4.20 -3.41
CA ALA A 56 1.41 5.36 -2.55
C ALA A 56 2.10 6.60 -3.13
N ILE A 57 3.27 6.42 -3.75
CA ILE A 57 4.03 7.50 -4.42
C ILE A 57 3.29 7.97 -5.69
N ASP A 58 2.92 7.04 -6.57
CA ASP A 58 2.29 7.36 -7.87
C ASP A 58 0.93 8.06 -7.71
N THR A 59 0.21 7.73 -6.66
CA THR A 59 -1.06 8.38 -6.31
C THR A 59 -0.90 9.66 -5.50
N GLY A 60 0.34 10.14 -5.28
CA GLY A 60 0.62 11.35 -4.50
C GLY A 60 0.29 11.23 -3.01
N ARG A 61 0.04 10.00 -2.52
CA ARG A 61 -0.26 9.73 -1.10
C ARG A 61 0.99 9.72 -0.23
N LEU A 62 2.13 9.47 -0.87
CA LEU A 62 3.44 9.45 -0.26
C LEU A 62 4.35 10.38 -1.05
N ASP A 63 4.89 11.40 -0.40
CA ASP A 63 5.95 12.21 -1.01
C ASP A 63 7.24 11.40 -1.01
N LEU A 64 7.81 11.22 -2.21
CA LEU A 64 9.03 10.43 -2.38
C LEU A 64 10.23 11.10 -1.67
N SER A 65 10.31 12.43 -1.65
CA SER A 65 11.41 13.13 -0.95
C SER A 65 11.33 12.90 0.55
N ASP A 66 10.13 12.88 1.14
CA ASP A 66 9.95 12.60 2.56
C ASP A 66 10.25 11.13 2.90
N LEU A 67 9.90 10.21 2.02
CA LEU A 67 10.29 8.80 2.16
C LEU A 67 11.80 8.64 2.12
N LEU A 68 12.48 9.27 1.15
CA LEU A 68 13.93 9.22 1.02
C LEU A 68 14.65 9.78 2.24
N LYS A 69 14.21 10.91 2.79
CA LYS A 69 14.76 11.49 4.03
C LYS A 69 14.60 10.54 5.22
N LYS A 70 13.52 9.76 5.28
CA LYS A 70 13.33 8.77 6.35
C LYS A 70 14.22 7.55 6.17
N LEU A 71 14.33 7.04 4.95
CA LEU A 71 15.16 5.87 4.64
C LEU A 71 16.67 6.20 4.72
N PHE A 72 17.06 7.35 4.17
CA PHE A 72 18.46 7.74 3.96
C PHE A 72 18.75 9.16 4.47
N PRO A 73 18.60 9.42 5.77
CA PRO A 73 18.67 10.78 6.32
C PRO A 73 20.04 11.46 6.18
N GLN A 74 21.09 10.69 5.85
CA GLN A 74 22.46 11.22 5.69
C GLN A 74 22.77 11.58 4.22
N LEU A 75 21.88 11.23 3.27
CA LEU A 75 22.08 11.47 1.85
C LEU A 75 21.31 12.72 1.40
N ASP A 76 21.84 13.40 0.41
CA ASP A 76 21.06 14.39 -0.30
C ASP A 76 19.98 13.73 -1.16
N THR A 77 19.12 14.53 -1.79
CA THR A 77 17.99 14.00 -2.55
C THR A 77 18.44 13.17 -3.75
N ALA A 78 19.49 13.57 -4.46
CA ALA A 78 19.97 12.86 -5.65
C ALA A 78 20.60 11.52 -5.29
N ASP A 79 21.44 11.50 -4.27
CA ASP A 79 22.04 10.28 -3.73
C ASP A 79 20.98 9.37 -3.10
N GLY A 80 19.96 9.95 -2.42
CA GLY A 80 18.80 9.23 -1.90
C GLY A 80 18.02 8.50 -2.98
N TYR A 81 17.78 9.13 -4.15
CA TYR A 81 17.17 8.47 -5.31
C TYR A 81 18.01 7.31 -5.84
N SER A 82 19.33 7.52 -5.97
CA SER A 82 20.26 6.48 -6.41
C SER A 82 20.23 5.28 -5.48
N GLU A 83 20.24 5.54 -4.17
CA GLU A 83 20.23 4.48 -3.15
C GLU A 83 18.87 3.77 -3.09
N PHE A 84 17.76 4.49 -3.23
CA PHE A 84 16.43 3.88 -3.33
C PHE A 84 16.33 2.96 -4.55
N THR A 85 16.86 3.38 -5.67
CA THR A 85 16.90 2.54 -6.88
C THR A 85 17.68 1.25 -6.65
N LYS A 86 18.84 1.31 -5.99
CA LYS A 86 19.66 0.13 -5.70
C LYS A 86 19.04 -0.79 -4.66
N THR A 87 18.46 -0.20 -3.61
CA THR A 87 17.99 -0.95 -2.43
C THR A 87 16.57 -1.46 -2.58
N PHE A 88 15.71 -0.75 -3.34
CA PHE A 88 14.29 -1.09 -3.50
C PHE A 88 13.94 -1.51 -4.92
N LEU A 89 14.22 -0.67 -5.93
CA LEU A 89 13.70 -0.92 -7.27
C LEU A 89 14.41 -2.07 -7.98
N ARG A 90 15.72 -2.20 -7.82
CA ARG A 90 16.47 -3.31 -8.45
C ARG A 90 16.08 -4.65 -7.84
N PRO A 91 16.10 -4.85 -6.50
CA PRO A 91 15.62 -6.09 -5.90
C PRO A 91 14.13 -6.38 -6.20
N TYR A 92 13.29 -5.36 -6.33
CA TYR A 92 11.92 -5.51 -6.76
C TYR A 92 11.82 -6.09 -8.16
N ALA A 93 12.54 -5.50 -9.13
CA ALA A 93 12.53 -5.98 -10.51
C ALA A 93 13.06 -7.42 -10.62
N GLU A 94 14.15 -7.75 -9.92
CA GLU A 94 14.71 -9.11 -9.87
C GLU A 94 13.68 -10.11 -9.29
N SER A 95 13.04 -9.75 -8.17
CA SER A 95 12.01 -10.59 -7.56
C SER A 95 10.77 -10.73 -8.44
N PHE A 96 10.39 -9.68 -9.16
CA PHE A 96 9.27 -9.74 -10.10
C PHE A 96 9.57 -10.69 -11.27
N VAL A 97 10.76 -10.62 -11.85
CA VAL A 97 11.22 -11.55 -12.89
C VAL A 97 11.26 -12.99 -12.37
N ASN A 98 11.75 -13.21 -11.14
CA ASN A 98 11.74 -14.55 -10.53
C ASN A 98 10.32 -15.13 -10.40
N LEU A 99 9.34 -14.29 -10.05
CA LEU A 99 7.94 -14.71 -9.96
C LEU A 99 7.33 -14.98 -11.34
N ALA A 100 7.72 -14.20 -12.36
CA ALA A 100 7.23 -14.39 -13.73
C ALA A 100 7.82 -15.62 -14.43
N ILE A 101 9.09 -15.98 -14.12
CA ILE A 101 9.78 -17.12 -14.74
C ILE A 101 9.67 -18.37 -13.84
N GLY A 102 9.44 -18.19 -12.55
CA GLY A 102 9.35 -19.23 -11.54
C GLY A 102 8.10 -20.09 -11.66
N GLU A 103 8.02 -21.17 -10.86
CA GLU A 103 6.94 -22.14 -10.86
C GLU A 103 5.53 -21.53 -10.95
N PRO A 104 4.55 -22.25 -11.56
CA PRO A 104 3.22 -21.73 -11.78
C PRO A 104 2.68 -21.06 -10.52
N ILE A 105 2.24 -19.83 -10.67
CA ILE A 105 1.64 -19.01 -9.60
C ILE A 105 0.63 -19.91 -8.89
N PRO A 106 0.78 -20.18 -7.58
CA PRO A 106 -0.17 -21.03 -6.88
C PRO A 106 -1.56 -20.49 -7.09
N ASP A 107 -2.49 -21.38 -7.44
CA ASP A 107 -3.88 -21.10 -7.82
C ASP A 107 -4.38 -19.78 -7.26
N ILE A 108 -4.59 -18.82 -8.14
CA ILE A 108 -5.18 -17.53 -7.79
C ILE A 108 -6.48 -17.88 -7.08
N LYS A 109 -6.48 -17.75 -5.77
CA LYS A 109 -7.74 -17.88 -5.03
C LYS A 109 -8.71 -16.93 -5.70
N GLU A 110 -9.78 -17.49 -6.25
CA GLU A 110 -10.83 -16.70 -6.90
C GLU A 110 -11.10 -15.42 -6.11
N PRO A 111 -11.37 -14.30 -6.79
CA PRO A 111 -11.55 -13.02 -6.12
C PRO A 111 -12.49 -13.21 -4.95
N LYS A 112 -11.96 -13.00 -3.76
CA LYS A 112 -12.69 -13.16 -2.53
C LYS A 112 -13.92 -12.27 -2.62
N THR A 113 -15.05 -12.84 -2.45
CA THR A 113 -16.38 -12.24 -2.23
C THR A 113 -16.63 -10.88 -2.91
N PRO A 114 -17.64 -10.76 -3.79
CA PRO A 114 -17.98 -9.48 -4.38
C PRO A 114 -18.20 -8.44 -3.27
N ILE A 115 -17.69 -7.24 -3.46
CA ILE A 115 -17.91 -6.12 -2.54
C ILE A 115 -19.41 -5.86 -2.48
N LEU A 116 -20.00 -6.16 -1.32
CA LEU A 116 -21.40 -5.92 -1.05
C LEU A 116 -21.61 -4.44 -0.70
N ASP A 117 -22.78 -3.90 -1.02
CA ASP A 117 -23.14 -2.51 -0.67
C ASP A 117 -22.98 -2.21 0.82
N LYS A 118 -23.24 -3.21 1.67
CA LYS A 118 -23.02 -3.09 3.13
C LYS A 118 -21.54 -2.92 3.46
N MET A 119 -20.66 -3.69 2.84
CA MET A 119 -19.21 -3.55 3.01
C MET A 119 -18.74 -2.16 2.58
N GLU A 120 -19.19 -1.67 1.43
CA GLU A 120 -18.87 -0.33 0.95
C GLU A 120 -19.27 0.74 1.99
N SER A 121 -20.47 0.61 2.56
CA SER A 121 -20.96 1.50 3.62
C SER A 121 -20.10 1.43 4.89
N ASP A 122 -19.80 0.22 5.37
CA ASP A 122 -19.04 0.01 6.61
C ASP A 122 -17.59 0.50 6.48
N VAL A 123 -16.94 0.21 5.37
CA VAL A 123 -15.56 0.68 5.07
C VAL A 123 -15.54 2.18 4.90
N THR A 124 -16.50 2.76 4.17
CA THR A 124 -16.61 4.22 4.00
C THR A 124 -16.79 4.93 5.34
N ALA A 125 -17.61 4.38 6.24
CA ALA A 125 -17.79 4.94 7.57
C ALA A 125 -16.47 4.94 8.37
N ALA A 126 -15.75 3.81 8.40
CA ALA A 126 -14.47 3.70 9.09
C ALA A 126 -13.40 4.65 8.52
N VAL A 127 -13.33 4.80 7.20
CA VAL A 127 -12.40 5.74 6.53
C VAL A 127 -12.75 7.19 6.86
N ASN A 128 -14.02 7.55 6.84
CA ASN A 128 -14.45 8.90 7.20
C ASN A 128 -14.15 9.23 8.67
N GLU A 129 -14.25 8.26 9.57
CA GLU A 129 -13.84 8.41 10.96
C GLU A 129 -12.33 8.67 11.08
N ILE A 130 -11.49 7.93 10.36
CA ILE A 130 -10.04 8.19 10.29
C ILE A 130 -9.78 9.63 9.83
N ILE A 131 -10.41 10.05 8.73
CA ILE A 131 -10.25 11.41 8.18
C ILE A 131 -10.67 12.46 9.21
N ALA A 132 -11.80 12.28 9.87
CA ALA A 132 -12.31 13.21 10.87
C ALA A 132 -11.39 13.30 12.10
N ASN A 133 -10.87 12.16 12.61
CA ASN A 133 -9.94 12.10 13.71
C ASN A 133 -8.63 12.86 13.39
N VAL A 134 -8.11 12.68 12.16
CA VAL A 134 -6.91 13.39 11.72
C VAL A 134 -7.18 14.86 11.50
N ALA A 135 -8.30 15.24 10.93
CA ALA A 135 -8.69 16.64 10.72
C ALA A 135 -8.79 17.43 12.03
N SER A 136 -9.25 16.79 13.11
CA SER A 136 -9.35 17.40 14.44
C SER A 136 -8.05 17.34 15.26
N SER A 137 -7.02 16.67 14.77
CA SER A 137 -5.74 16.51 15.45
C SER A 137 -4.81 17.73 15.29
N TYR A 138 -3.71 17.74 16.05
CA TYR A 138 -2.66 18.75 15.95
C TYR A 138 -1.68 18.54 14.78
N GLN A 139 -1.99 17.67 13.84
CA GLN A 139 -1.17 17.42 12.65
C GLN A 139 -1.17 18.64 11.71
N SER A 140 -0.12 18.77 10.89
CA SER A 140 -0.04 19.83 9.89
C SER A 140 -1.16 19.69 8.83
N GLU A 141 -1.53 20.80 8.20
CA GLU A 141 -2.54 20.79 7.14
C GLU A 141 -2.14 19.90 5.95
N GLU A 142 -0.85 19.79 5.67
CA GLU A 142 -0.30 18.88 4.67
C GLU A 142 -0.59 17.40 5.02
N ILE A 143 -0.33 17.00 6.27
CA ILE A 143 -0.62 15.62 6.74
C ILE A 143 -2.12 15.35 6.68
N LYS A 144 -2.95 16.30 7.13
CA LYS A 144 -4.41 16.19 7.04
C LYS A 144 -4.89 16.00 5.61
N ALA A 145 -4.34 16.80 4.67
CA ALA A 145 -4.66 16.70 3.25
C ALA A 145 -4.26 15.35 2.67
N ASN A 146 -3.06 14.85 2.98
CA ASN A 146 -2.56 13.59 2.48
C ASN A 146 -3.36 12.38 3.01
N VAL A 147 -3.72 12.38 4.28
CA VAL A 147 -4.57 11.32 4.87
C VAL A 147 -5.98 11.37 4.27
N LYS A 148 -6.56 12.57 4.12
CA LYS A 148 -7.86 12.73 3.45
C LYS A 148 -7.82 12.21 2.01
N PHE A 149 -6.76 12.53 1.27
CA PHE A 149 -6.60 12.08 -0.11
C PHE A 149 -6.47 10.55 -0.19
N ALA A 150 -5.65 9.95 0.68
CA ALA A 150 -5.49 8.49 0.75
C ALA A 150 -6.79 7.78 1.13
N GLY A 151 -7.52 8.31 2.12
CA GLY A 151 -8.82 7.79 2.52
C GLY A 151 -9.86 7.87 1.40
N ASN A 152 -9.97 9.01 0.73
CA ASN A 152 -10.85 9.16 -0.43
C ASN A 152 -10.46 8.21 -1.57
N GLY A 153 -9.18 7.92 -1.75
CA GLY A 153 -8.70 6.93 -2.71
C GLY A 153 -9.19 5.52 -2.40
N LEU A 154 -9.25 5.13 -1.12
CA LEU A 154 -9.82 3.84 -0.72
C LEU A 154 -11.35 3.82 -0.96
N ILE A 155 -12.08 4.88 -0.59
CA ILE A 155 -13.51 4.99 -0.88
C ILE A 155 -13.77 4.88 -2.40
N TYR A 156 -12.96 5.55 -3.21
CA TYR A 156 -13.08 5.47 -4.66
C TYR A 156 -12.80 4.05 -5.19
N ALA A 157 -11.78 3.36 -4.65
CA ALA A 157 -11.47 1.97 -5.03
C ALA A 157 -12.65 1.01 -4.79
N LEU A 158 -13.44 1.22 -3.73
CA LEU A 158 -14.64 0.42 -3.44
C LEU A 158 -15.70 0.50 -4.55
N THR A 159 -15.81 1.65 -5.25
CA THR A 159 -16.82 1.82 -6.32
C THR A 159 -16.60 0.88 -7.50
N PHE A 160 -15.37 0.37 -7.71
CA PHE A 160 -15.06 -0.60 -8.76
C PHE A 160 -15.49 -2.02 -8.41
N LYS A 161 -15.93 -2.26 -7.17
CA LYS A 161 -16.30 -3.60 -6.67
C LYS A 161 -15.20 -4.65 -6.86
N ASP A 162 -13.95 -4.21 -6.87
CA ASP A 162 -12.74 -5.03 -7.03
C ASP A 162 -11.99 -5.11 -5.69
N SER A 163 -11.92 -6.31 -5.12
CA SER A 163 -11.26 -6.55 -3.83
C SER A 163 -9.75 -6.29 -3.89
N PHE A 164 -9.11 -6.55 -5.03
CA PHE A 164 -7.69 -6.30 -5.24
C PHE A 164 -7.37 -4.79 -5.23
N LEU A 165 -8.14 -3.99 -5.97
CA LEU A 165 -8.00 -2.53 -5.94
C LEU A 165 -8.26 -1.97 -4.55
N THR A 166 -9.24 -2.52 -3.83
CA THR A 166 -9.55 -2.14 -2.46
C THR A 166 -8.40 -2.46 -1.51
N GLU A 167 -7.80 -3.66 -1.62
CA GLU A 167 -6.64 -4.05 -0.81
C GLU A 167 -5.43 -3.14 -1.06
N ILE A 168 -5.11 -2.84 -2.33
CA ILE A 168 -4.02 -1.91 -2.68
C ILE A 168 -4.28 -0.53 -2.10
N ALA A 169 -5.50 -0.01 -2.25
CA ALA A 169 -5.85 1.31 -1.73
C ALA A 169 -5.81 1.35 -0.19
N TYR A 170 -6.24 0.28 0.49
CA TYR A 170 -6.09 0.11 1.93
C TYR A 170 -4.61 0.15 2.35
N ASN A 171 -3.75 -0.63 1.70
CA ASN A 171 -2.32 -0.63 1.99
C ASN A 171 -1.71 0.76 1.79
N GLY A 172 -2.10 1.49 0.75
CA GLY A 172 -1.69 2.87 0.51
C GLY A 172 -2.10 3.82 1.64
N LEU A 173 -3.32 3.71 2.16
CA LEU A 173 -3.77 4.47 3.33
C LEU A 173 -2.94 4.12 4.57
N MET A 174 -2.71 2.83 4.82
CA MET A 174 -1.92 2.39 5.98
C MET A 174 -0.47 2.88 5.91
N VAL A 175 0.17 2.85 4.74
CA VAL A 175 1.51 3.44 4.53
C VAL A 175 1.49 4.93 4.86
N THR A 176 0.48 5.67 4.39
CA THR A 176 0.35 7.11 4.66
C THR A 176 0.24 7.39 6.16
N LEU A 177 -0.63 6.65 6.88
CA LEU A 177 -0.78 6.82 8.32
C LEU A 177 0.52 6.52 9.08
N ARG A 178 1.23 5.45 8.71
CA ARG A 178 2.51 5.07 9.34
C ARG A 178 3.63 6.07 9.04
N LEU A 179 3.72 6.56 7.81
CA LEU A 179 4.71 7.54 7.41
C LEU A 179 4.65 8.79 8.28
N TYR A 180 3.44 9.29 8.51
CA TYR A 180 3.23 10.50 9.30
C TYR A 180 3.10 10.22 10.81
N GLY A 181 3.25 8.96 11.25
CA GLY A 181 3.11 8.58 12.66
C GLY A 181 1.71 8.81 13.22
N VAL A 182 0.70 8.83 12.34
CA VAL A 182 -0.70 9.00 12.72
C VAL A 182 -1.22 7.66 13.22
N LYS A 183 -1.87 7.66 14.39
CA LYS A 183 -2.56 6.50 14.96
C LYS A 183 -3.98 6.91 15.32
N THR A 184 -4.96 6.12 14.88
CA THR A 184 -6.36 6.31 15.23
C THR A 184 -6.97 4.96 15.66
N GLU A 185 -7.96 4.99 16.54
CA GLU A 185 -8.69 3.76 16.91
C GLU A 185 -9.48 3.20 15.71
N ALA A 186 -9.91 4.07 14.81
CA ALA A 186 -10.62 3.70 13.59
C ALA A 186 -9.79 2.86 12.60
N GLU A 187 -8.44 2.84 12.70
CA GLU A 187 -7.60 1.92 11.93
C GLU A 187 -7.93 0.44 12.23
N ASN A 188 -8.14 0.13 13.50
CA ASN A 188 -8.47 -1.23 13.90
C ASN A 188 -9.88 -1.63 13.41
N LEU A 189 -10.81 -0.68 13.43
CA LEU A 189 -12.14 -0.87 12.88
C LEU A 189 -12.08 -1.13 11.37
N LEU A 190 -11.36 -0.31 10.63
CA LEU A 190 -11.18 -0.48 9.20
C LEU A 190 -10.55 -1.85 8.87
N THR A 191 -9.47 -2.20 9.55
CA THR A 191 -8.76 -3.48 9.35
C THR A 191 -9.68 -4.67 9.65
N SER A 192 -10.41 -4.64 10.77
CA SER A 192 -11.33 -5.72 11.14
C SER A 192 -12.50 -5.83 10.17
N THR A 193 -13.01 -4.71 9.67
CA THR A 193 -14.08 -4.68 8.66
C THR A 193 -13.62 -5.33 7.36
N LEU A 194 -12.46 -4.96 6.83
CA LEU A 194 -11.93 -5.56 5.60
C LEU A 194 -11.64 -7.06 5.75
N ARG A 195 -11.17 -7.49 6.92
CA ARG A 195 -11.00 -8.93 7.24
C ARG A 195 -12.33 -9.67 7.30
N LEU A 196 -13.34 -9.08 7.94
CA LEU A 196 -14.69 -9.68 8.04
C LEU A 196 -15.25 -9.98 6.65
N TYR A 197 -15.02 -9.09 5.70
CA TYR A 197 -15.46 -9.26 4.33
C TYR A 197 -14.46 -10.01 3.42
N GLY A 198 -13.34 -10.49 3.97
CA GLY A 198 -12.37 -11.30 3.24
C GLY A 198 -11.60 -10.55 2.15
N VAL A 199 -11.44 -9.24 2.26
CA VAL A 199 -10.63 -8.43 1.35
C VAL A 199 -9.13 -8.54 1.66
N ILE A 200 -8.80 -8.60 2.96
CA ILE A 200 -7.41 -8.72 3.46
C ILE A 200 -7.27 -9.87 4.45
#